data_9e4a87ea3295ede55657ae0318815107
#
_entry.id   9e4a87ea3295ede55657ae0318815107
#
_cell.length_a   1.000
_cell.length_b   1.000
_cell.length_c   1.000
_cell.angle_alpha   90.00
_cell.angle_beta   90.00
_cell.angle_gamma   90.00
#
_symmetry.space_group_name_H-M   'P 1'
#
loop_
_entity.id
_entity.type
_entity.pdbx_description
1 polymer ?
#
loop_
_entity_poly.entity_id
_entity_poly.type
_entity_poly.pdbx_seq_one_letter_code
_entity_poly.pdbx_strand_id
1 'polypeptide(L)'
;MDRRSFIRITASGAAASIIAPKIVLAGALNNKISQNNMAGGLYYTKDSPGRWKKKAGSHGPVIEKTDSGIQVITAHPMHPNNHWIVKHVLLDKNFNFVDQKIFNPHNDTTAISNFKINVYDEAVYALSVCNLHDSWLSVLEV
;
A
#
# COMPACT_ATOMS: atom_id res chain seq x y z
N MET A 1 -31.63 -13.61 23.27
CA MET A 1 -31.38 -14.32 22.01
C MET A 1 -30.26 -15.31 22.24
N ASP A 2 -30.56 -16.59 22.09
CA ASP A 2 -29.59 -17.66 22.32
C ASP A 2 -28.60 -17.74 21.15
N ARG A 3 -27.31 -17.93 21.46
CA ARG A 3 -26.23 -18.03 20.45
C ARG A 3 -26.45 -19.14 19.43
N ARG A 4 -27.25 -20.17 19.77
CA ARG A 4 -27.63 -21.27 18.88
C ARG A 4 -28.64 -20.85 17.80
N SER A 5 -29.45 -19.83 18.05
CA SER A 5 -30.42 -19.32 17.06
C SER A 5 -29.77 -18.50 15.96
N PHE A 6 -28.65 -17.84 16.26
CA PHE A 6 -27.89 -17.05 15.27
C PHE A 6 -27.25 -17.92 14.19
N ILE A 7 -26.75 -19.11 14.56
CA ILE A 7 -26.09 -20.03 13.63
C ILE A 7 -27.10 -20.71 12.68
N ARG A 8 -28.38 -20.86 13.09
CA ARG A 8 -29.41 -21.48 12.26
C ARG A 8 -29.98 -20.56 11.19
N ILE A 9 -29.90 -19.27 11.36
CA ILE A 9 -30.39 -18.26 10.37
C ILE A 9 -29.44 -18.16 9.16
N THR A 10 -28.16 -18.50 9.33
CA THR A 10 -27.17 -18.43 8.25
C THR A 10 -27.12 -19.66 7.35
N ALA A 11 -27.84 -20.77 7.71
CA ALA A 11 -27.80 -22.03 6.95
C ALA A 11 -28.95 -22.20 5.93
N SER A 12 -29.92 -21.28 5.88
CA SER A 12 -31.11 -21.38 4.99
C SER A 12 -31.22 -20.26 3.94
N GLY A 13 -30.12 -19.59 3.62
CA GLY A 13 -30.07 -18.55 2.59
C GLY A 13 -29.59 -19.12 1.26
N ALA A 14 -30.52 -19.21 0.29
CA ALA A 14 -30.34 -19.56 -1.09
C ALA A 14 -29.05 -19.04 -1.70
N ALA A 15 -28.52 -19.80 -2.67
CA ALA A 15 -27.44 -19.40 -3.56
C ALA A 15 -27.75 -18.08 -4.29
N ALA A 16 -27.54 -16.98 -3.64
CA ALA A 16 -27.24 -15.71 -4.27
C ALA A 16 -25.74 -15.77 -4.57
N SER A 17 -25.38 -15.73 -5.84
CA SER A 17 -24.02 -15.48 -6.30
C SER A 17 -23.55 -14.20 -5.60
N ILE A 18 -22.79 -14.36 -4.53
CA ILE A 18 -22.17 -13.25 -3.83
C ILE A 18 -21.06 -12.78 -4.77
N ILE A 19 -21.38 -11.83 -5.61
CA ILE A 19 -20.37 -10.88 -6.06
C ILE A 19 -20.01 -10.09 -4.79
N ALA A 20 -19.14 -10.67 -3.98
CA ALA A 20 -18.54 -9.93 -2.87
C ALA A 20 -17.83 -8.75 -3.52
N PRO A 21 -18.23 -7.50 -3.24
CA PRO A 21 -17.60 -6.37 -3.86
C PRO A 21 -16.12 -6.41 -3.46
N LYS A 22 -15.23 -6.25 -4.42
CA LYS A 22 -13.76 -6.14 -4.23
C LYS A 22 -13.39 -5.12 -3.12
N ILE A 23 -14.30 -4.20 -2.83
CA ILE A 23 -14.24 -3.19 -1.77
C ILE A 23 -14.07 -3.78 -0.34
N VAL A 24 -14.61 -4.98 -0.05
CA VAL A 24 -14.50 -5.57 1.31
C VAL A 24 -13.10 -6.12 1.56
N LEU A 25 -12.43 -6.62 0.52
CA LEU A 25 -11.04 -7.07 0.62
C LEU A 25 -10.07 -5.88 0.76
N ALA A 26 -10.38 -4.76 0.09
CA ALA A 26 -9.64 -3.51 0.13
C ALA A 26 -9.49 -2.97 1.55
N GLY A 27 -10.56 -2.83 2.27
CA GLY A 27 -10.52 -2.41 3.67
C GLY A 27 -9.77 -3.39 4.58
N ALA A 28 -9.82 -4.70 4.30
CA ALA A 28 -9.18 -5.70 5.14
C ALA A 28 -7.64 -5.67 5.05
N LEU A 29 -7.08 -5.50 3.85
CA LEU A 29 -5.62 -5.43 3.67
C LEU A 29 -5.04 -4.10 4.15
N ASN A 30 -5.74 -3.00 3.89
CA ASN A 30 -5.34 -1.68 4.41
C ASN A 30 -5.37 -1.68 5.95
N ASN A 31 -6.39 -2.27 6.58
CA ASN A 31 -6.41 -2.51 8.01
C ASN A 31 -5.24 -3.39 8.48
N LYS A 32 -4.92 -4.45 7.75
CA LYS A 32 -3.82 -5.36 8.10
C LYS A 32 -2.48 -4.63 8.20
N ILE A 33 -2.17 -3.73 7.28
CA ILE A 33 -0.91 -2.98 7.31
C ILE A 33 -0.95 -1.79 8.26
N SER A 34 -2.12 -1.20 8.54
CA SER A 34 -2.25 -0.03 9.40
C SER A 34 -2.43 -0.37 10.88
N GLN A 35 -3.04 -1.52 11.19
CA GLN A 35 -3.28 -1.98 12.57
C GLN A 35 -2.24 -2.98 13.08
N ASN A 36 -1.22 -3.28 12.29
CA ASN A 36 -0.11 -4.09 12.72
C ASN A 36 0.72 -3.33 13.77
N ASN A 37 1.18 -4.01 14.82
CA ASN A 37 1.99 -3.41 15.88
C ASN A 37 3.30 -2.78 15.40
N MET A 38 3.75 -3.09 14.19
CA MET A 38 4.92 -2.48 13.55
C MET A 38 4.59 -1.16 12.82
N ALA A 39 3.32 -0.94 12.48
CA ALA A 39 2.89 0.28 11.81
C ALA A 39 2.94 1.48 12.77
N GLY A 40 3.48 2.59 12.31
CA GLY A 40 3.73 3.79 13.12
C GLY A 40 5.02 3.74 13.94
N GLY A 41 5.81 2.66 13.79
CA GLY A 41 7.10 2.48 14.44
C GLY A 41 8.18 2.01 13.48
N LEU A 42 8.03 0.82 12.90
CA LEU A 42 9.00 0.23 11.99
C LEU A 42 8.79 0.70 10.54
N TYR A 43 7.55 0.82 10.13
CA TYR A 43 7.13 1.47 8.90
C TYR A 43 5.90 2.34 9.19
N TYR A 44 5.52 3.20 8.25
CA TYR A 44 4.42 4.14 8.41
C TYR A 44 3.39 3.95 7.30
N THR A 45 2.13 4.22 7.59
CA THR A 45 1.04 4.28 6.61
C THR A 45 0.28 5.61 6.78
N LYS A 46 -0.59 5.94 5.83
CA LYS A 46 -1.44 7.14 5.96
C LYS A 46 -2.33 7.07 7.22
N ASP A 47 -2.79 5.85 7.59
CA ASP A 47 -3.67 5.63 8.74
C ASP A 47 -2.90 5.42 10.05
N SER A 48 -1.64 4.99 9.98
CA SER A 48 -0.73 4.79 11.13
C SER A 48 0.57 5.56 10.92
N PRO A 49 0.54 6.90 10.93
CA PRO A 49 1.69 7.74 10.63
C PRO A 49 2.65 7.94 11.82
N GLY A 50 2.32 7.43 13.00
CA GLY A 50 3.15 7.52 14.20
C GLY A 50 3.71 8.93 14.44
N ARG A 51 5.03 9.04 14.66
CA ARG A 51 5.74 10.32 14.85
C ARG A 51 5.70 11.23 13.62
N TRP A 52 5.37 10.71 12.46
CA TRP A 52 5.36 11.45 11.19
C TRP A 52 3.97 11.91 10.74
N LYS A 53 3.03 12.11 11.66
CA LYS A 53 1.63 12.47 11.37
C LYS A 53 1.49 13.61 10.35
N LYS A 54 2.33 14.64 10.42
CA LYS A 54 2.31 15.77 9.48
C LYS A 54 2.87 15.44 8.09
N LYS A 55 3.48 14.26 7.92
CA LYS A 55 4.12 13.82 6.68
C LYS A 55 3.29 12.83 5.88
N ALA A 56 2.21 12.31 6.45
CA ALA A 56 1.39 11.26 5.85
C ALA A 56 0.91 11.58 4.42
N GLY A 57 0.52 12.83 4.17
CA GLY A 57 0.03 13.25 2.86
C GLY A 57 1.10 13.31 1.75
N SER A 58 2.37 13.56 2.11
CA SER A 58 3.47 13.74 1.15
C SER A 58 4.42 12.55 1.05
N HIS A 59 4.31 11.56 1.91
CA HIS A 59 5.26 10.43 1.98
C HIS A 59 4.63 9.07 1.70
N GLY A 60 3.32 8.90 2.00
CA GLY A 60 2.60 7.68 1.67
C GLY A 60 2.46 7.52 0.16
N PRO A 61 3.00 6.44 -0.45
CA PRO A 61 2.92 6.24 -1.88
C PRO A 61 1.48 5.98 -2.34
N VAL A 62 1.16 6.44 -3.53
CA VAL A 62 -0.03 6.04 -4.28
C VAL A 62 0.41 5.00 -5.30
N ILE A 63 -0.37 3.93 -5.43
CA ILE A 63 -0.10 2.84 -6.36
C ILE A 63 -1.24 2.81 -7.37
N GLU A 64 -0.92 2.81 -8.65
CA GLU A 64 -1.88 2.80 -9.74
C GLU A 64 -1.57 1.67 -10.71
N LYS A 65 -2.61 0.97 -11.17
CA LYS A 65 -2.51 0.01 -12.26
C LYS A 65 -2.47 0.75 -13.59
N THR A 66 -1.56 0.37 -14.45
CA THR A 66 -1.43 0.89 -15.82
C THR A 66 -1.57 -0.25 -16.82
N ASP A 67 -1.69 0.07 -18.10
CA ASP A 67 -1.76 -0.94 -19.18
C ASP A 67 -0.50 -1.82 -19.25
N SER A 68 0.64 -1.33 -18.76
CA SER A 68 1.94 -2.02 -18.82
C SER A 68 2.44 -2.51 -17.47
N GLY A 69 1.67 -2.36 -16.37
CA GLY A 69 2.08 -2.79 -15.05
C GLY A 69 1.60 -1.89 -13.92
N ILE A 70 2.50 -1.46 -13.06
CA ILE A 70 2.22 -0.66 -11.86
C ILE A 70 3.01 0.66 -11.91
N GLN A 71 2.33 1.76 -11.61
CA GLN A 71 2.96 3.04 -11.31
C GLN A 71 2.88 3.32 -9.80
N VAL A 72 3.98 3.75 -9.23
CA VAL A 72 4.06 4.20 -7.82
C VAL A 72 4.47 5.67 -7.80
N ILE A 73 3.69 6.49 -7.10
CA ILE A 73 3.86 7.93 -7.02
C ILE A 73 3.96 8.34 -5.55
N THR A 74 5.01 9.06 -5.19
CA THR A 74 5.07 9.76 -3.89
C THR A 74 5.10 11.26 -4.16
N ALA A 75 4.10 11.99 -3.65
CA ALA A 75 3.96 13.43 -3.82
C ALA A 75 4.96 14.20 -2.93
N HIS A 76 6.25 14.00 -3.19
CA HIS A 76 7.36 14.47 -2.38
C HIS A 76 8.35 15.28 -3.22
N PRO A 77 8.83 16.42 -2.73
CA PRO A 77 9.89 17.16 -3.42
C PRO A 77 11.19 16.35 -3.44
N MET A 78 11.93 16.47 -4.53
CA MET A 78 13.21 15.78 -4.73
C MET A 78 14.35 16.82 -4.66
N HIS A 79 14.73 17.17 -3.43
CA HIS A 79 15.81 18.17 -3.20
C HIS A 79 17.16 17.46 -3.08
N PRO A 80 18.07 17.63 -4.06
CA PRO A 80 19.41 17.06 -4.02
C PRO A 80 20.15 17.45 -2.74
N ASN A 81 20.90 16.53 -2.17
CA ASN A 81 21.75 16.71 -0.97
C ASN A 81 21.02 17.08 0.32
N ASN A 82 19.69 17.14 0.32
CA ASN A 82 18.91 17.53 1.49
C ASN A 82 17.80 16.51 1.77
N HIS A 83 16.73 16.50 0.97
CA HIS A 83 15.50 15.78 1.30
C HIS A 83 14.83 15.21 0.04
N TRP A 84 14.84 13.88 -0.09
CA TRP A 84 14.27 13.20 -1.27
C TRP A 84 13.76 11.80 -0.93
N ILE A 85 12.99 11.23 -1.82
CA ILE A 85 12.66 9.80 -1.79
C ILE A 85 13.83 9.02 -2.37
N VAL A 86 14.40 8.14 -1.57
CA VAL A 86 15.58 7.34 -1.94
C VAL A 86 15.20 6.26 -2.95
N LYS A 87 14.08 5.59 -2.71
CA LYS A 87 13.61 4.51 -3.57
C LYS A 87 12.13 4.20 -3.37
N HIS A 88 11.55 3.58 -4.40
CA HIS A 88 10.36 2.76 -4.28
C HIS A 88 10.73 1.29 -4.34
N VAL A 89 10.08 0.47 -3.51
CA VAL A 89 10.19 -0.99 -3.54
C VAL A 89 8.80 -1.56 -3.76
N LEU A 90 8.66 -2.44 -4.74
CA LEU A 90 7.43 -3.16 -5.02
C LEU A 90 7.51 -4.55 -4.39
N LEU A 91 6.45 -4.95 -3.69
CA LEU A 91 6.33 -6.24 -3.02
C LEU A 91 5.04 -6.94 -3.49
N ASP A 92 5.08 -8.27 -3.51
CA ASP A 92 3.91 -9.09 -3.77
C ASP A 92 2.95 -9.17 -2.55
N LYS A 93 1.85 -9.91 -2.69
CA LYS A 93 0.87 -10.15 -1.63
C LYS A 93 1.43 -10.77 -0.34
N ASN A 94 2.59 -11.44 -0.43
CA ASN A 94 3.28 -12.10 0.68
C ASN A 94 4.45 -11.28 1.22
N PHE A 95 4.58 -10.01 0.77
CA PHE A 95 5.70 -9.12 1.06
C PHE A 95 7.06 -9.57 0.51
N ASN A 96 7.09 -10.47 -0.48
CA ASN A 96 8.32 -10.78 -1.19
C ASN A 96 8.70 -9.63 -2.12
N PHE A 97 9.99 -9.39 -2.24
CA PHE A 97 10.54 -8.40 -3.17
C PHE A 97 10.19 -8.77 -4.62
N VAL A 98 9.67 -7.80 -5.36
CA VAL A 98 9.37 -7.94 -6.80
C VAL A 98 10.33 -7.11 -7.62
N ASP A 99 10.41 -5.79 -7.34
CA ASP A 99 11.25 -4.85 -8.08
C ASP A 99 11.50 -3.59 -7.24
N GLN A 100 12.43 -2.75 -7.69
CA GLN A 100 12.67 -1.43 -7.08
C GLN A 100 13.16 -0.41 -8.09
N LYS A 101 12.85 0.87 -7.82
CA LYS A 101 13.46 2.02 -8.46
C LYS A 101 14.24 2.80 -7.40
N ILE A 102 15.54 2.96 -7.59
CA ILE A 102 16.38 3.86 -6.81
C ILE A 102 16.44 5.20 -7.54
N PHE A 103 16.21 6.28 -6.81
CA PHE A 103 16.19 7.63 -7.35
C PHE A 103 17.54 8.32 -7.17
N ASN A 104 17.93 9.08 -8.20
CA ASN A 104 19.02 10.05 -8.12
C ASN A 104 18.39 11.46 -8.11
N PRO A 105 18.37 12.17 -6.98
CA PRO A 105 17.68 13.46 -6.88
C PRO A 105 18.29 14.57 -7.73
N HIS A 106 19.50 14.37 -8.28
CA HIS A 106 20.08 15.30 -9.25
C HIS A 106 19.45 15.16 -10.64
N ASN A 107 18.88 13.99 -10.97
CA ASN A 107 18.30 13.68 -12.26
C ASN A 107 16.79 13.44 -12.18
N ASP A 108 16.34 12.79 -11.10
CA ASP A 108 14.92 12.49 -10.87
C ASP A 108 14.26 13.66 -10.12
N THR A 109 13.48 14.46 -10.83
CA THR A 109 12.78 15.62 -10.27
C THR A 109 11.47 15.27 -9.58
N THR A 110 10.98 14.04 -9.78
CA THR A 110 9.74 13.49 -9.19
C THR A 110 9.98 12.07 -8.70
N ALA A 111 9.31 11.71 -7.61
CA ALA A 111 9.33 10.33 -7.11
C ALA A 111 8.22 9.50 -7.77
N ILE A 112 8.43 9.14 -9.04
CA ILE A 112 7.54 8.30 -9.84
C ILE A 112 8.34 7.10 -10.35
N SER A 113 7.76 5.91 -10.17
CA SER A 113 8.31 4.63 -10.65
C SER A 113 7.29 3.92 -11.51
N ASN A 114 7.74 3.34 -12.62
CA ASN A 114 6.92 2.48 -13.47
C ASN A 114 7.55 1.09 -13.48
N PHE A 115 6.79 0.11 -13.02
CA PHE A 115 7.20 -1.29 -12.95
C PHE A 115 6.46 -2.09 -14.01
N LYS A 116 7.19 -2.68 -14.95
CA LYS A 116 6.63 -3.55 -15.99
C LYS A 116 6.44 -4.94 -15.41
N ILE A 117 5.30 -5.18 -14.82
CA ILE A 117 4.94 -6.47 -14.26
C ILE A 117 3.54 -6.88 -14.73
N ASN A 118 3.31 -8.16 -14.85
CA ASN A 118 1.96 -8.67 -15.03
C ASN A 118 1.23 -8.58 -13.70
N VAL A 119 0.27 -7.65 -13.60
CA VAL A 119 -0.59 -7.51 -12.43
C VAL A 119 -1.72 -8.50 -12.59
N TYR A 120 -1.60 -9.61 -11.90
CA TYR A 120 -2.69 -10.56 -11.72
C TYR A 120 -3.67 -10.00 -10.67
N ASP A 121 -4.79 -10.66 -10.45
CA ASP A 121 -5.83 -10.27 -9.47
C ASP A 121 -5.36 -10.44 -8.01
N GLU A 122 -4.19 -9.92 -7.68
CA GLU A 122 -3.54 -10.06 -6.38
C GLU A 122 -3.08 -8.71 -5.85
N ALA A 123 -3.07 -8.56 -4.52
CA ALA A 123 -2.60 -7.35 -3.87
C ALA A 123 -1.11 -7.10 -4.13
N VAL A 124 -0.76 -5.84 -4.35
CA VAL A 124 0.62 -5.36 -4.47
C VAL A 124 0.87 -4.30 -3.41
N TYR A 125 2.04 -4.36 -2.79
CA TYR A 125 2.47 -3.36 -1.82
C TYR A 125 3.61 -2.53 -2.40
N ALA A 126 3.66 -1.25 -2.03
CA ALA A 126 4.78 -0.39 -2.34
C ALA A 126 5.32 0.30 -1.09
N LEU A 127 6.64 0.27 -0.94
CA LEU A 127 7.37 1.09 0.00
C LEU A 127 7.91 2.34 -0.71
N SER A 128 7.69 3.50 -0.10
CA SER A 128 8.38 4.74 -0.41
C SER A 128 9.35 5.05 0.72
N VAL A 129 10.63 5.12 0.42
CA VAL A 129 11.69 5.32 1.41
C VAL A 129 12.21 6.75 1.29
N CYS A 130 11.96 7.57 2.31
CA CYS A 130 12.51 8.92 2.42
C CYS A 130 13.83 8.90 3.19
N ASN A 131 14.80 9.73 2.81
CA ASN A 131 16.09 9.82 3.50
C ASN A 131 15.99 10.38 4.92
N LEU A 132 14.91 11.12 5.26
CA LEU A 132 14.71 11.75 6.58
C LEU A 132 13.51 11.21 7.36
N HIS A 133 12.50 10.66 6.67
CA HIS A 133 11.21 10.33 7.29
C HIS A 133 10.82 8.85 7.12
N ASP A 134 11.81 7.98 7.11
CA ASP A 134 11.66 6.52 7.13
C ASP A 134 10.90 5.94 5.91
N SER A 135 10.29 4.77 6.10
CA SER A 135 9.64 3.98 5.07
C SER A 135 8.13 4.02 5.21
N TRP A 136 7.45 4.28 4.10
CA TRP A 136 6.00 4.41 4.02
C TRP A 136 5.42 3.32 3.13
N LEU A 137 4.46 2.56 3.67
CA LEU A 137 3.83 1.43 3.02
C LEU A 137 2.42 1.77 2.57
N SER A 138 2.09 1.40 1.34
CA SER A 138 0.73 1.40 0.82
C SER A 138 0.42 0.07 0.12
N VAL A 139 -0.84 -0.19 -0.11
CA VAL A 139 -1.34 -1.37 -0.82
C VAL A 139 -2.25 -0.96 -1.96
N LEU A 140 -2.08 -1.61 -3.10
CA LEU A 140 -3.07 -1.66 -4.18
C LEU A 140 -3.74 -3.02 -4.14
N GLU A 141 -5.05 -2.99 -4.09
CA GLU A 141 -5.88 -4.18 -4.18
C GLU A 141 -6.48 -4.24 -5.58
N VAL A 142 -6.29 -5.35 -6.24
CA VAL A 142 -6.64 -5.54 -7.66
C VAL A 142 -7.91 -6.38 -7.80
#